data_cc20fc24d8108e98ab469fab3877f1b3
#
_entry.id   cc20fc24d8108e98ab469fab3877f1b3
#
_cell.length_a   1.000
_cell.length_b   1.000
_cell.length_c   1.000
_cell.angle_alpha   90.00
_cell.angle_beta   90.00
_cell.angle_gamma   90.00
#
_symmetry.space_group_name_H-M   'P 1'
#
loop_
_entity.id
_entity.type
_entity.pdbx_description
1 polymer ?
#
loop_
_entity_poly.entity_id
_entity_poly.type
_entity_poly.pdbx_seq_one_letter_code
_entity_poly.pdbx_strand_id
1 'polypeptide(L)'
;RRQRQMCIRDSMERDIEHRCMALLLRQQPVAGDLRRISTAMKVVTDIERIGDHASDIAEIIPHLVTVRKEGDPAVSQAIAMGRKAYQMIQDAMAALTAEDELAARKVIAADDAVDFDFNAIKHTLAQEIAADPAKVDAALDLLMVIKYLERIGDHAVNVAEWVQFVRTGRYKDESMF
;
A
#
# COMPACT_ATOMS: atom_id res chain seq x y z
N ARG A 1 -2.38 -13.35 -17.73
CA ARG A 1 -1.79 -13.53 -16.37
C ARG A 1 -2.45 -12.60 -15.34
N ARG A 2 -2.58 -11.28 -15.61
CA ARG A 2 -3.22 -10.29 -14.70
C ARG A 2 -4.61 -10.73 -14.23
N GLN A 3 -5.52 -11.03 -15.16
CA GLN A 3 -6.89 -11.43 -14.85
C GLN A 3 -6.97 -12.65 -13.94
N ARG A 4 -6.04 -13.61 -14.08
CA ARG A 4 -5.96 -14.79 -13.21
C ARG A 4 -5.47 -14.45 -11.80
N GLN A 5 -4.49 -13.53 -11.67
CA GLN A 5 -3.97 -13.10 -10.36
C GLN A 5 -5.01 -12.23 -9.62
N MET A 6 -5.69 -11.33 -10.31
CA MET A 6 -6.81 -10.56 -9.79
C MET A 6 -7.92 -11.49 -9.27
N CYS A 7 -8.38 -12.48 -10.06
CA CYS A 7 -9.38 -13.45 -9.60
C CYS A 7 -8.95 -14.26 -8.36
N ILE A 8 -7.65 -14.54 -8.18
CA ILE A 8 -7.14 -15.24 -6.99
C ILE A 8 -7.22 -14.33 -5.77
N ARG A 9 -6.79 -13.07 -5.87
CA ARG A 9 -6.86 -12.08 -4.77
C ARG A 9 -8.29 -11.85 -4.33
N ASP A 10 -9.18 -11.55 -5.27
CA ASP A 10 -10.62 -11.36 -5.00
C ASP A 10 -11.26 -12.60 -4.34
N SER A 11 -10.81 -13.81 -4.73
CA SER A 11 -11.30 -15.04 -4.11
C SER A 11 -10.81 -15.18 -2.67
N MET A 12 -9.54 -14.82 -2.39
CA MET A 12 -8.98 -14.87 -1.04
C MET A 12 -9.62 -13.80 -0.13
N GLU A 13 -9.85 -12.59 -0.64
CA GLU A 13 -10.56 -11.54 0.09
C GLU A 13 -11.95 -12.02 0.49
N ARG A 14 -12.76 -12.46 -0.47
CA ARG A 14 -14.11 -13.02 -0.21
C ARG A 14 -14.12 -14.19 0.78
N ASP A 15 -13.14 -15.07 0.71
CA ASP A 15 -13.02 -16.20 1.65
C ASP A 15 -12.79 -15.71 3.08
N ILE A 16 -11.94 -14.71 3.27
CA ILE A 16 -11.68 -14.09 4.58
C ILE A 16 -12.94 -13.40 5.09
N GLU A 17 -13.61 -12.59 4.25
CA GLU A 17 -14.85 -11.92 4.59
C GLU A 17 -15.94 -12.93 5.01
N HIS A 18 -16.14 -14.00 4.24
CA HIS A 18 -17.10 -15.06 4.58
C HIS A 18 -16.80 -15.71 5.92
N ARG A 19 -15.52 -15.97 6.22
CA ARG A 19 -15.11 -16.52 7.53
C ARG A 19 -15.39 -15.52 8.67
N CYS A 20 -15.08 -14.25 8.48
CA CYS A 20 -15.40 -13.20 9.45
C CYS A 20 -16.91 -13.11 9.71
N MET A 21 -17.72 -13.09 8.65
CA MET A 21 -19.19 -13.08 8.77
C MET A 21 -19.73 -14.33 9.47
N ALA A 22 -19.17 -15.50 9.17
CA ALA A 22 -19.55 -16.74 9.84
C ALA A 22 -19.24 -16.73 11.35
N LEU A 23 -18.11 -16.11 11.75
CA LEU A 23 -17.75 -15.93 13.16
C LEU A 23 -18.73 -14.98 13.85
N LEU A 24 -19.06 -13.84 13.22
CA LEU A 24 -20.05 -12.88 13.76
C LEU A 24 -21.41 -13.54 14.01
N LEU A 25 -21.88 -14.34 13.04
CA LEU A 25 -23.21 -14.97 13.12
C LEU A 25 -23.27 -16.12 14.13
N ARG A 26 -22.19 -16.89 14.28
CA ARG A 26 -22.21 -18.13 15.08
C ARG A 26 -21.76 -17.94 16.51
N GLN A 27 -20.83 -17.00 16.78
CA GLN A 27 -20.17 -16.90 18.07
C GLN A 27 -20.56 -15.66 18.88
N GLN A 28 -21.27 -14.70 18.28
CA GLN A 28 -21.67 -13.43 18.93
C GLN A 28 -20.48 -12.78 19.67
N PRO A 29 -19.38 -12.50 18.95
CA PRO A 29 -18.15 -12.02 19.56
C PRO A 29 -18.36 -10.67 20.24
N VAL A 30 -17.68 -10.43 21.36
CA VAL A 30 -17.78 -9.20 22.14
C VAL A 30 -16.44 -8.50 22.26
N ALA A 31 -16.48 -7.20 22.44
CA ALA A 31 -15.32 -6.36 22.74
C ALA A 31 -14.11 -6.65 21.85
N GLY A 32 -13.04 -7.24 22.40
CA GLY A 32 -11.77 -7.48 21.71
C GLY A 32 -11.89 -8.37 20.46
N ASP A 33 -12.70 -9.43 20.54
CA ASP A 33 -12.89 -10.35 19.40
C ASP A 33 -13.64 -9.67 18.26
N LEU A 34 -14.65 -8.84 18.58
CA LEU A 34 -15.36 -8.05 17.58
C LEU A 34 -14.40 -7.08 16.88
N ARG A 35 -13.48 -6.41 17.62
CA ARG A 35 -12.47 -5.53 17.01
C ARG A 35 -11.53 -6.29 16.08
N ARG A 36 -11.05 -7.49 16.47
CA ARG A 36 -10.19 -8.33 15.62
C ARG A 36 -10.87 -8.73 14.32
N ILE A 37 -12.12 -9.18 14.40
CA ILE A 37 -12.90 -9.58 13.21
C ILE A 37 -13.14 -8.38 12.30
N SER A 38 -13.54 -7.24 12.87
CA SER A 38 -13.74 -6.00 12.10
C SER A 38 -12.45 -5.54 11.42
N THR A 39 -11.32 -5.61 12.13
CA THR A 39 -10.00 -5.30 11.58
C THR A 39 -9.64 -6.24 10.42
N ALA A 40 -9.83 -7.55 10.57
CA ALA A 40 -9.54 -8.51 9.51
C ALA A 40 -10.31 -8.21 8.21
N MET A 41 -11.60 -7.84 8.31
CA MET A 41 -12.43 -7.45 7.17
C MET A 41 -11.94 -6.17 6.48
N LYS A 42 -11.37 -5.22 7.22
CA LYS A 42 -10.86 -3.96 6.66
C LYS A 42 -9.47 -4.14 6.05
N VAL A 43 -8.59 -4.82 6.78
CA VAL A 43 -7.20 -5.04 6.35
C VAL A 43 -7.13 -5.90 5.08
N VAL A 44 -8.02 -6.86 4.90
CA VAL A 44 -8.00 -7.70 3.68
C VAL A 44 -8.22 -6.88 2.43
N THR A 45 -9.08 -5.86 2.47
CA THR A 45 -9.30 -4.93 1.36
C THR A 45 -8.05 -4.07 1.10
N ASP A 46 -7.37 -3.57 2.14
CA ASP A 46 -6.12 -2.82 1.96
C ASP A 46 -5.02 -3.69 1.34
N ILE A 47 -4.90 -4.97 1.74
CA ILE A 47 -3.95 -5.93 1.14
C ILE A 47 -4.28 -6.21 -0.33
N GLU A 48 -5.55 -6.35 -0.68
CA GLU A 48 -6.00 -6.51 -2.06
C GLU A 48 -5.58 -5.30 -2.91
N ARG A 49 -5.81 -4.07 -2.42
CA ARG A 49 -5.40 -2.82 -3.09
C ARG A 49 -3.89 -2.71 -3.29
N ILE A 50 -3.09 -3.10 -2.30
CA ILE A 50 -1.62 -3.20 -2.45
C ILE A 50 -1.26 -4.12 -3.61
N GLY A 51 -1.90 -5.28 -3.70
CA GLY A 51 -1.69 -6.24 -4.78
C GLY A 51 -2.11 -5.71 -6.15
N ASP A 52 -3.18 -4.94 -6.23
CA ASP A 52 -3.63 -4.31 -7.47
C ASP A 52 -2.65 -3.25 -7.95
N HIS A 53 -2.22 -2.33 -7.08
CA HIS A 53 -1.22 -1.32 -7.42
C HIS A 53 0.11 -1.93 -7.83
N ALA A 54 0.54 -3.02 -7.19
CA ALA A 54 1.74 -3.75 -7.62
C ALA A 54 1.57 -4.35 -9.03
N SER A 55 0.37 -4.80 -9.38
CA SER A 55 0.07 -5.30 -10.74
C SER A 55 0.04 -4.18 -11.77
N ASP A 56 -0.48 -3.00 -11.42
CA ASP A 56 -0.49 -1.82 -12.29
C ASP A 56 0.95 -1.35 -12.58
N ILE A 57 1.81 -1.32 -11.56
CA ILE A 57 3.25 -1.05 -11.74
C ILE A 57 3.89 -2.05 -12.71
N ALA A 58 3.62 -3.34 -12.52
CA ALA A 58 4.20 -4.41 -13.36
C ALA A 58 3.77 -4.31 -14.84
N GLU A 59 2.65 -3.68 -15.16
CA GLU A 59 2.22 -3.42 -16.54
C GLU A 59 2.96 -2.25 -17.20
N ILE A 60 3.37 -1.25 -16.43
CA ILE A 60 4.07 -0.06 -16.94
C ILE A 60 5.56 -0.34 -17.15
N ILE A 61 6.18 -1.15 -16.28
CA ILE A 61 7.63 -1.43 -16.31
C ILE A 61 8.16 -1.86 -17.68
N PRO A 62 7.53 -2.79 -18.46
CA PRO A 62 8.03 -3.20 -19.76
C PRO A 62 8.23 -2.05 -20.73
N HIS A 63 7.36 -1.05 -20.74
CA HIS A 63 7.52 0.14 -21.56
C HIS A 63 8.65 1.03 -21.03
N LEU A 64 8.70 1.30 -19.74
CA LEU A 64 9.75 2.12 -19.13
C LEU A 64 11.16 1.58 -19.42
N VAL A 65 11.35 0.27 -19.38
CA VAL A 65 12.66 -0.37 -19.69
C VAL A 65 13.12 -0.11 -21.13
N THR A 66 12.18 0.11 -22.07
CA THR A 66 12.52 0.40 -23.47
C THR A 66 12.86 1.85 -23.72
N VAL A 67 12.31 2.79 -22.93
CA VAL A 67 12.42 4.24 -23.18
C VAL A 67 13.36 4.95 -22.22
N ARG A 68 13.64 4.38 -21.04
CA ARG A 68 14.58 4.93 -20.06
C ARG A 68 15.88 4.18 -20.05
N LYS A 69 16.99 4.92 -19.90
CA LYS A 69 18.34 4.35 -19.90
C LYS A 69 18.68 3.73 -18.54
N GLU A 70 19.56 2.74 -18.56
CA GLU A 70 20.18 2.24 -17.34
C GLU A 70 20.93 3.36 -16.61
N GLY A 71 20.77 3.43 -15.27
CA GLY A 71 21.37 4.50 -14.46
C GLY A 71 20.60 5.83 -14.45
N ASP A 72 19.39 5.88 -15.03
CA ASP A 72 18.52 7.05 -14.96
C ASP A 72 18.27 7.45 -13.49
N PRO A 73 18.58 8.71 -13.08
CA PRO A 73 18.45 9.14 -11.70
C PRO A 73 17.00 9.05 -11.18
N ALA A 74 16.01 9.41 -11.99
CA ALA A 74 14.60 9.36 -11.58
C ALA A 74 14.13 7.91 -11.36
N VAL A 75 14.58 6.98 -12.20
CA VAL A 75 14.31 5.55 -12.02
C VAL A 75 14.98 5.02 -10.75
N SER A 76 16.23 5.43 -10.49
CA SER A 76 16.96 5.03 -9.28
C SER A 76 16.27 5.52 -8.02
N GLN A 77 15.75 6.75 -8.03
CA GLN A 77 14.96 7.31 -6.92
C GLN A 77 13.62 6.56 -6.76
N ALA A 78 12.92 6.24 -7.85
CA ALA A 78 11.69 5.45 -7.79
C ALA A 78 11.92 4.04 -7.21
N ILE A 79 13.04 3.40 -7.54
CA ILE A 79 13.44 2.11 -6.94
C ILE A 79 13.68 2.27 -5.43
N ALA A 80 14.35 3.34 -5.01
CA ALA A 80 14.58 3.61 -3.58
C ALA A 80 13.26 3.84 -2.83
N MET A 81 12.33 4.63 -3.40
CA MET A 81 10.97 4.83 -2.89
C MET A 81 10.22 3.49 -2.78
N GLY A 82 10.29 2.65 -3.82
CA GLY A 82 9.65 1.33 -3.83
C GLY A 82 10.17 0.41 -2.72
N ARG A 83 11.46 0.48 -2.38
CA ARG A 83 12.01 -0.27 -1.23
C ARG A 83 11.45 0.22 0.11
N LYS A 84 11.24 1.53 0.26
CA LYS A 84 10.60 2.09 1.48
C LYS A 84 9.16 1.62 1.60
N ALA A 85 8.36 1.73 0.53
CA ALA A 85 6.98 1.25 0.51
C ALA A 85 6.90 -0.27 0.80
N TYR A 86 7.79 -1.07 0.23
CA TYR A 86 7.88 -2.50 0.52
C TYR A 86 8.20 -2.78 2.01
N GLN A 87 9.15 -2.03 2.60
CA GLN A 87 9.47 -2.17 4.03
C GLN A 87 8.27 -1.82 4.90
N MET A 88 7.51 -0.76 4.55
CA MET A 88 6.28 -0.39 5.27
C MET A 88 5.25 -1.54 5.26
N ILE A 89 5.07 -2.24 4.12
CA ILE A 89 4.19 -3.41 4.06
C ILE A 89 4.66 -4.51 5.03
N GLN A 90 5.96 -4.83 5.00
CA GLN A 90 6.53 -5.87 5.86
C GLN A 90 6.31 -5.54 7.35
N ASP A 91 6.60 -4.29 7.73
CA ASP A 91 6.48 -3.83 9.11
C ASP A 91 5.00 -3.75 9.55
N ALA A 92 4.09 -3.32 8.67
CA ALA A 92 2.64 -3.30 8.94
C ALA A 92 2.09 -4.71 9.17
N MET A 93 2.48 -5.68 8.34
CA MET A 93 2.06 -7.07 8.49
C MET A 93 2.65 -7.72 9.75
N ALA A 94 3.89 -7.40 10.11
CA ALA A 94 4.50 -7.85 11.35
C ALA A 94 3.78 -7.25 12.58
N ALA A 95 3.49 -5.94 12.54
CA ALA A 95 2.74 -5.25 13.58
C ALA A 95 1.33 -5.83 13.75
N LEU A 96 0.64 -6.13 12.64
CA LEU A 96 -0.70 -6.73 12.63
C LEU A 96 -0.67 -8.12 13.29
N THR A 97 0.30 -8.95 12.91
CA THR A 97 0.40 -10.33 13.43
C THR A 97 0.70 -10.35 14.92
N ALA A 98 1.53 -9.40 15.40
CA ALA A 98 1.91 -9.28 16.80
C ALA A 98 0.94 -8.41 17.63
N GLU A 99 -0.05 -7.75 17.01
CA GLU A 99 -0.88 -6.70 17.60
C GLU A 99 -0.02 -5.62 18.31
N ASP A 100 1.13 -5.27 17.70
CA ASP A 100 2.12 -4.34 18.28
C ASP A 100 1.80 -2.89 17.85
N GLU A 101 1.22 -2.14 18.78
CA GLU A 101 0.87 -0.72 18.59
C GLU A 101 2.11 0.16 18.35
N LEU A 102 3.23 -0.13 19.00
CA LEU A 102 4.45 0.67 18.85
C LEU A 102 5.08 0.47 17.47
N ALA A 103 5.08 -0.77 16.98
CA ALA A 103 5.51 -1.07 15.62
C ALA A 103 4.58 -0.40 14.59
N ALA A 104 3.26 -0.44 14.80
CA ALA A 104 2.29 0.24 13.93
C ALA A 104 2.53 1.76 13.85
N ARG A 105 2.81 2.43 14.97
CA ARG A 105 3.16 3.86 14.97
C ARG A 105 4.41 4.18 14.15
N LYS A 106 5.39 3.27 14.12
CA LYS A 106 6.60 3.45 13.29
C LYS A 106 6.28 3.36 11.81
N VAL A 107 5.36 2.48 11.41
CA VAL A 107 4.90 2.39 10.00
C VAL A 107 4.21 3.70 9.59
N ILE A 108 3.31 4.22 10.42
CA ILE A 108 2.62 5.49 10.15
C ILE A 108 3.63 6.64 9.98
N ALA A 109 4.64 6.71 10.85
CA ALA A 109 5.67 7.74 10.76
C ALA A 109 6.62 7.56 9.56
N ALA A 110 6.74 6.35 9.00
CA ALA A 110 7.59 6.09 7.84
C ALA A 110 7.00 6.63 6.53
N ASP A 111 5.71 6.92 6.48
CA ASP A 111 4.99 7.43 5.32
C ASP A 111 5.51 8.78 4.84
N ASP A 112 5.86 9.67 5.76
CA ASP A 112 6.45 10.98 5.44
C ASP A 112 7.66 10.87 4.49
N ALA A 113 8.44 9.78 4.60
CA ALA A 113 9.62 9.56 3.76
C ALA A 113 9.25 9.07 2.36
N VAL A 114 8.12 8.41 2.18
CA VAL A 114 7.58 8.00 0.87
C VAL A 114 6.97 9.20 0.17
N ASP A 115 6.20 10.02 0.88
CA ASP A 115 5.63 11.27 0.41
C ASP A 115 6.69 12.28 -0.03
N PHE A 116 7.76 12.39 0.74
CA PHE A 116 8.91 13.23 0.38
C PHE A 116 9.52 12.77 -0.95
N ASP A 117 9.80 11.47 -1.10
CA ASP A 117 10.36 10.91 -2.34
C ASP A 117 9.41 11.13 -3.53
N PHE A 118 8.10 10.89 -3.35
CA PHE A 118 7.10 11.15 -4.39
C PHE A 118 7.17 12.59 -4.91
N ASN A 119 7.17 13.57 -3.99
CA ASN A 119 7.22 14.98 -4.37
C ASN A 119 8.54 15.37 -5.04
N ALA A 120 9.67 14.82 -4.56
CA ALA A 120 10.98 15.07 -5.16
C ALA A 120 11.08 14.51 -6.59
N ILE A 121 10.66 13.25 -6.81
CA ILE A 121 10.69 12.63 -8.13
C ILE A 121 9.73 13.35 -9.08
N LYS A 122 8.52 13.67 -8.64
CA LYS A 122 7.55 14.43 -9.42
C LYS A 122 8.12 15.75 -9.92
N HIS A 123 8.86 16.47 -9.06
CA HIS A 123 9.52 17.72 -9.45
C HIS A 123 10.62 17.48 -10.50
N THR A 124 11.43 16.43 -10.33
CA THR A 124 12.47 16.04 -11.31
C THR A 124 11.85 15.73 -12.67
N LEU A 125 10.74 14.97 -12.71
CA LEU A 125 10.04 14.65 -13.96
C LEU A 125 9.46 15.89 -14.64
N ALA A 126 8.93 16.84 -13.87
CA ALA A 126 8.46 18.12 -14.42
C ALA A 126 9.60 18.92 -15.08
N GLN A 127 10.78 18.94 -14.46
CA GLN A 127 11.97 19.59 -15.05
C GLN A 127 12.47 18.86 -16.32
N GLU A 128 12.43 17.52 -16.34
CA GLU A 128 12.77 16.74 -17.54
C GLU A 128 11.86 17.07 -18.72
N ILE A 129 10.54 17.16 -18.49
CA ILE A 129 9.56 17.50 -19.53
C ILE A 129 9.80 18.94 -20.04
N ALA A 130 10.08 19.86 -19.14
CA ALA A 130 10.35 21.26 -19.51
C ALA A 130 11.64 21.42 -20.34
N ALA A 131 12.66 20.59 -20.06
CA ALA A 131 13.92 20.59 -20.80
C ALA A 131 13.84 19.86 -22.15
N ASP A 132 13.05 18.80 -22.22
CA ASP A 132 12.88 17.97 -23.41
C ASP A 132 11.45 17.42 -23.49
N PRO A 133 10.52 18.11 -24.19
CA PRO A 133 9.15 17.66 -24.31
C PRO A 133 8.97 16.27 -24.96
N ALA A 134 9.95 15.75 -25.68
CA ALA A 134 9.89 14.40 -26.25
C ALA A 134 9.91 13.28 -25.20
N LYS A 135 10.27 13.61 -23.94
CA LYS A 135 10.31 12.66 -22.82
C LYS A 135 8.98 12.58 -22.06
N VAL A 136 7.94 13.31 -22.48
CA VAL A 136 6.69 13.43 -21.72
C VAL A 136 6.06 12.06 -21.41
N ASP A 137 5.96 11.17 -22.41
CA ASP A 137 5.31 9.86 -22.21
C ASP A 137 6.06 9.01 -21.17
N ALA A 138 7.40 8.92 -21.29
CA ALA A 138 8.22 8.19 -20.34
C ALA A 138 8.22 8.80 -18.92
N ALA A 139 8.07 10.12 -18.83
CA ALA A 139 7.95 10.82 -17.53
C ALA A 139 6.59 10.57 -16.90
N LEU A 140 5.50 10.58 -17.67
CA LEU A 140 4.15 10.28 -17.19
C LEU A 140 4.03 8.82 -16.74
N ASP A 141 4.61 7.87 -17.47
CA ASP A 141 4.64 6.47 -17.04
C ASP A 141 5.36 6.30 -15.71
N LEU A 142 6.52 6.94 -15.53
CA LEU A 142 7.24 6.88 -14.26
C LEU A 142 6.47 7.60 -13.13
N LEU A 143 5.78 8.70 -13.44
CA LEU A 143 4.88 9.37 -12.50
C LEU A 143 3.76 8.45 -12.03
N MET A 144 3.18 7.64 -12.92
CA MET A 144 2.17 6.65 -12.52
C MET A 144 2.75 5.57 -11.62
N VAL A 145 3.97 5.09 -11.91
CA VAL A 145 4.64 4.11 -11.04
C VAL A 145 4.84 4.66 -9.63
N ILE A 146 5.40 5.88 -9.49
CA ILE A 146 5.61 6.46 -8.15
C ILE A 146 4.29 6.78 -7.45
N LYS A 147 3.22 7.12 -8.19
CA LYS A 147 1.88 7.31 -7.59
C LYS A 147 1.30 6.01 -7.05
N TYR A 148 1.51 4.89 -7.73
CA TYR A 148 1.11 3.59 -7.21
C TYR A 148 1.97 3.16 -5.99
N LEU A 149 3.27 3.51 -5.97
CA LEU A 149 4.12 3.26 -4.80
C LEU A 149 3.68 4.06 -3.57
N GLU A 150 3.30 5.33 -3.73
CA GLU A 150 2.73 6.15 -2.67
C GLU A 150 1.43 5.53 -2.15
N ARG A 151 0.50 5.13 -3.03
CA ARG A 151 -0.74 4.46 -2.62
C ARG A 151 -0.50 3.13 -1.88
N ILE A 152 0.54 2.41 -2.23
CA ILE A 152 0.96 1.21 -1.48
C ILE A 152 1.38 1.59 -0.05
N GLY A 153 2.09 2.70 0.13
CA GLY A 153 2.41 3.28 1.44
C GLY A 153 1.16 3.64 2.22
N ASP A 154 0.22 4.38 1.61
CA ASP A 154 -1.07 4.75 2.19
C ASP A 154 -1.83 3.52 2.74
N HIS A 155 -1.90 2.43 1.95
CA HIS A 155 -2.56 1.20 2.40
C HIS A 155 -1.81 0.49 3.52
N ALA A 156 -0.47 0.55 3.55
CA ALA A 156 0.31 0.05 4.68
C ALA A 156 0.05 0.86 5.97
N VAL A 157 -0.11 2.19 5.85
CA VAL A 157 -0.56 3.06 6.96
C VAL A 157 -1.94 2.65 7.44
N ASN A 158 -2.91 2.45 6.55
CA ASN A 158 -4.25 1.98 6.93
C ASN A 158 -4.18 0.67 7.74
N VAL A 159 -3.38 -0.31 7.29
CA VAL A 159 -3.17 -1.56 8.06
C VAL A 159 -2.63 -1.26 9.45
N ALA A 160 -1.64 -0.37 9.59
CA ALA A 160 -1.07 0.00 10.88
C ALA A 160 -2.08 0.73 11.79
N GLU A 161 -2.93 1.60 11.24
CA GLU A 161 -4.02 2.25 11.99
C GLU A 161 -5.04 1.21 12.51
N TRP A 162 -5.33 0.17 11.73
CA TRP A 162 -6.19 -0.93 12.19
C TRP A 162 -5.55 -1.75 13.31
N VAL A 163 -4.23 -1.87 13.37
CA VAL A 163 -3.53 -2.46 14.53
C VAL A 163 -3.78 -1.65 15.79
N GLN A 164 -3.69 -0.32 15.70
CA GLN A 164 -4.02 0.56 16.83
C GLN A 164 -5.47 0.38 17.29
N PHE A 165 -6.41 0.27 16.33
CA PHE A 165 -7.82 0.03 16.65
C PHE A 165 -8.05 -1.27 17.42
N VAL A 166 -7.40 -2.37 17.05
CA VAL A 166 -7.51 -3.64 17.79
C VAL A 166 -7.18 -3.44 19.28
N ARG A 167 -6.13 -2.68 19.56
CA ARG A 167 -5.63 -2.46 20.93
C ARG A 167 -6.46 -1.43 21.71
N THR A 168 -6.78 -0.32 21.09
CA THR A 168 -7.35 0.86 21.76
C THR A 168 -8.86 1.02 21.57
N GLY A 169 -9.43 0.43 20.52
CA GLY A 169 -10.80 0.70 20.08
C GLY A 169 -10.97 2.05 19.35
N ARG A 170 -9.86 2.75 19.08
CA ARG A 170 -9.85 4.05 18.36
C ARG A 170 -9.22 3.87 16.99
N TYR A 171 -9.86 4.43 15.98
CA TYR A 171 -9.37 4.48 14.62
C TYR A 171 -9.19 5.94 14.21
N LYS A 172 -8.01 6.34 13.73
CA LYS A 172 -7.70 7.74 13.38
C LYS A 172 -8.08 8.72 14.49
N ASP A 173 -7.72 8.38 15.75
CA ASP A 173 -8.01 9.13 16.96
C ASP A 173 -9.52 9.28 17.30
N GLU A 174 -10.43 8.70 16.54
CA GLU A 174 -11.85 8.66 16.82
C GLU A 174 -12.26 7.34 17.50
N SER A 175 -13.15 7.43 18.51
CA SER A 175 -13.77 6.23 19.09
C SER A 175 -14.80 5.68 18.13
N MET A 176 -14.68 4.39 17.79
CA MET A 176 -15.63 3.73 16.88
C MET A 176 -16.85 3.14 17.62
N PHE A 177 -16.80 3.08 18.97
CA PHE A 177 -17.88 2.57 19.84
C PHE A 177 -17.99 3.39 21.10
#